data_078185a5f000c20bd0ef0f75ddbe5685
#
_entry.id   078185a5f000c20bd0ef0f75ddbe5685
#
_cell.length_a   1.000
_cell.length_b   1.000
_cell.length_c   1.000
_cell.angle_alpha   90.00
_cell.angle_beta   90.00
_cell.angle_gamma   90.00
#
_symmetry.space_group_name_H-M   'P 1'
#
loop_
_entity.id
_entity.type
_entity.pdbx_description
1 polymer ?
#
loop_
_entity_poly.entity_id
_entity_poly.type
_entity_poly.pdbx_seq_one_letter_code
_entity_poly.pdbx_strand_id
1 'polypeptide(L)'
;MSTLVWPQIAAPELIKEEESTLARELAWILSSLQDTLQSLKAGLEECAALLAPSEPGSTLVLSSLRSEKPQGLHYAIPVPRGQPSYKLSISTQPTAPTLALEQLTTTRTLINACLDVVDATRWTGDATNADFISGQIRLLHENIQEAKAALKGWTPSQKLWYDDPVDPAAFTPALPANLSFHLCISEAAVLVHVRTLEATGSNTGTSTPHSVSANPGSVAAPSYTGFSIRDRLAGVLGGGKQVVHDEAHEVFVYKGQEVRVKEKVRVESQDPSLMAAMAKLGALERNVALARRALDVVMGRDGEEG
;
A
#
# COMPACT_ATOMS: atom_id res chain seq x y z
N MET A 1 66.55 -10.68 9.87
CA MET A 1 65.23 -10.09 9.47
C MET A 1 65.33 -8.62 9.80
N SER A 2 65.37 -7.76 8.80
CA SER A 2 65.43 -6.32 8.97
C SER A 2 64.04 -5.81 9.23
N THR A 3 63.72 -5.51 10.49
CA THR A 3 62.53 -4.72 10.82
C THR A 3 62.78 -3.30 10.40
N LEU A 4 62.26 -2.89 9.25
CA LEU A 4 62.19 -1.48 8.85
C LEU A 4 61.35 -0.76 9.94
N VAL A 5 62.05 -0.16 10.89
CA VAL A 5 61.43 0.75 11.85
C VAL A 5 61.15 2.06 11.09
N TRP A 6 59.90 2.32 10.78
CA TRP A 6 59.50 3.63 10.26
C TRP A 6 59.95 4.72 11.22
N PRO A 7 60.53 5.83 10.72
CA PRO A 7 60.93 6.92 11.59
C PRO A 7 59.70 7.38 12.40
N GLN A 8 59.91 7.58 13.73
CA GLN A 8 58.84 8.12 14.56
C GLN A 8 58.51 9.54 14.07
N ILE A 9 57.31 9.72 13.63
CA ILE A 9 56.77 11.04 13.25
C ILE A 9 56.40 11.75 14.57
N ALA A 10 56.78 13.02 14.73
CA ALA A 10 56.39 13.81 15.88
C ALA A 10 54.86 13.98 15.92
N ALA A 11 54.27 13.90 17.13
CA ALA A 11 52.82 13.96 17.31
C ALA A 11 52.13 15.14 16.56
N PRO A 12 52.64 16.35 16.50
CA PRO A 12 52.03 17.46 15.75
C PRO A 12 52.09 17.28 14.23
N GLU A 13 53.09 16.56 13.71
CA GLU A 13 53.22 16.24 12.30
C GLU A 13 52.24 15.11 11.93
N LEU A 14 52.04 14.15 12.81
CA LEU A 14 51.07 13.07 12.61
C LEU A 14 49.65 13.64 12.51
N ILE A 15 49.26 14.52 13.42
CA ILE A 15 47.94 15.17 13.40
C ILE A 15 47.73 15.94 12.09
N LYS A 16 48.77 16.66 11.62
CA LYS A 16 48.69 17.41 10.37
C LYS A 16 48.54 16.48 9.14
N GLU A 17 49.23 15.35 9.15
CA GLU A 17 49.09 14.35 8.06
C GLU A 17 47.72 13.65 8.10
N GLU A 18 47.17 13.36 9.29
CA GLU A 18 45.82 12.83 9.44
C GLU A 18 44.78 13.81 8.91
N GLU A 19 44.81 15.09 9.31
CA GLU A 19 43.93 16.15 8.79
C GLU A 19 44.03 16.30 7.28
N SER A 20 45.25 16.26 6.73
CA SER A 20 45.49 16.33 5.27
C SER A 20 44.92 15.10 4.56
N THR A 21 44.99 13.93 5.16
CA THR A 21 44.46 12.69 4.60
C THR A 21 42.94 12.70 4.60
N LEU A 22 42.32 13.06 5.73
CA LEU A 22 40.86 13.19 5.86
C LEU A 22 40.31 14.22 4.86
N ALA A 23 40.97 15.36 4.69
CA ALA A 23 40.55 16.36 3.70
C ALA A 23 40.59 15.81 2.25
N ARG A 24 41.61 15.00 1.91
CA ARG A 24 41.71 14.34 0.60
C ARG A 24 40.63 13.26 0.40
N GLU A 25 40.39 12.48 1.43
CA GLU A 25 39.34 11.43 1.43
C GLU A 25 37.94 12.08 1.28
N LEU A 26 37.67 13.16 2.04
CA LEU A 26 36.43 13.90 1.92
C LEU A 26 36.22 14.45 0.49
N ALA A 27 37.24 15.11 -0.06
CA ALA A 27 37.17 15.64 -1.43
C ALA A 27 36.93 14.52 -2.48
N TRP A 28 37.56 13.37 -2.30
CA TRP A 28 37.36 12.21 -3.17
C TRP A 28 35.93 11.65 -3.06
N ILE A 29 35.40 11.48 -1.82
CA ILE A 29 34.05 11.00 -1.59
C ILE A 29 33.01 11.97 -2.17
N LEU A 30 33.16 13.26 -1.92
CA LEU A 30 32.26 14.28 -2.46
C LEU A 30 32.23 14.28 -3.99
N SER A 31 33.38 14.08 -4.64
CA SER A 31 33.43 13.92 -6.09
C SER A 31 32.73 12.63 -6.57
N SER A 32 32.98 11.50 -5.91
CA SER A 32 32.33 10.22 -6.22
C SER A 32 30.81 10.25 -5.99
N LEU A 33 30.34 11.04 -5.02
CA LEU A 33 28.92 11.24 -4.76
C LEU A 33 28.21 11.95 -5.91
N GLN A 34 28.86 12.82 -6.66
CA GLN A 34 28.25 13.47 -7.83
C GLN A 34 27.89 12.44 -8.93
N ASP A 35 28.76 11.45 -9.15
CA ASP A 35 28.49 10.34 -10.08
C ASP A 35 27.36 9.44 -9.55
N THR A 36 27.37 9.18 -8.25
CA THR A 36 26.30 8.42 -7.57
C THR A 36 24.96 9.11 -7.69
N LEU A 37 24.88 10.42 -7.46
CA LEU A 37 23.66 11.22 -7.61
C LEU A 37 23.13 11.18 -9.06
N GLN A 38 24.03 11.21 -10.05
CA GLN A 38 23.62 11.06 -11.45
C GLN A 38 22.99 9.70 -11.73
N SER A 39 23.58 8.63 -11.21
CA SER A 39 23.04 7.28 -11.33
C SER A 39 21.70 7.12 -10.60
N LEU A 40 21.59 7.72 -9.42
CA LEU A 40 20.32 7.75 -8.64
C LEU A 40 19.23 8.49 -9.41
N LYS A 41 19.54 9.63 -10.04
CA LYS A 41 18.60 10.38 -10.88
C LYS A 41 18.03 9.50 -11.99
N ALA A 42 18.88 8.86 -12.77
CA ALA A 42 18.45 7.97 -13.83
C ALA A 42 17.55 6.83 -13.32
N GLY A 43 17.90 6.23 -12.17
CA GLY A 43 17.07 5.20 -11.54
C GLY A 43 15.71 5.70 -11.05
N LEU A 44 15.63 6.92 -10.51
CA LEU A 44 14.38 7.56 -10.09
C LEU A 44 13.50 7.92 -11.29
N GLU A 45 14.08 8.43 -12.38
CA GLU A 45 13.37 8.70 -13.64
C GLU A 45 12.75 7.43 -14.23
N GLU A 46 13.47 6.30 -14.18
CA GLU A 46 12.92 5.02 -14.59
C GLU A 46 11.78 4.54 -13.66
N CYS A 47 11.88 4.77 -12.33
CA CYS A 47 10.76 4.50 -11.42
C CYS A 47 9.54 5.35 -11.75
N ALA A 48 9.75 6.64 -12.03
CA ALA A 48 8.68 7.55 -12.45
C ALA A 48 8.01 7.08 -13.75
N ALA A 49 8.79 6.62 -14.73
CA ALA A 49 8.30 6.07 -15.99
C ALA A 49 7.49 4.78 -15.80
N LEU A 50 7.94 3.86 -14.93
CA LEU A 50 7.21 2.64 -14.61
C LEU A 50 5.84 2.90 -13.96
N LEU A 51 5.73 3.98 -13.19
CA LEU A 51 4.51 4.37 -12.49
C LEU A 51 3.67 5.40 -13.27
N ALA A 52 4.14 5.83 -14.44
CA ALA A 52 3.37 6.70 -15.30
C ALA A 52 2.25 5.91 -16.00
N PRO A 53 1.04 6.49 -16.15
CA PRO A 53 0.01 5.87 -16.97
C PRO A 53 0.51 5.80 -18.42
N SER A 54 0.60 4.58 -18.95
CA SER A 54 1.08 4.35 -20.33
C SER A 54 0.09 4.83 -21.38
N GLU A 55 -1.23 4.83 -21.02
CA GLU A 55 -2.30 5.33 -21.89
C GLU A 55 -3.46 5.87 -21.03
N PRO A 56 -4.20 6.91 -21.50
CA PRO A 56 -5.44 7.33 -20.87
C PRO A 56 -6.45 6.17 -20.91
N GLY A 57 -6.85 5.65 -19.75
CA GLY A 57 -7.81 4.55 -19.66
C GLY A 57 -7.19 3.16 -19.64
N SER A 58 -5.90 3.03 -19.27
CA SER A 58 -5.31 1.71 -19.00
C SER A 58 -6.19 0.94 -18.02
N THR A 59 -6.73 -0.19 -18.47
CA THR A 59 -7.55 -1.06 -17.63
C THR A 59 -6.63 -1.88 -16.74
N LEU A 60 -6.84 -1.80 -15.43
CA LEU A 60 -6.21 -2.70 -14.48
C LEU A 60 -6.71 -4.11 -14.75
N VAL A 61 -5.84 -5.01 -15.19
CA VAL A 61 -6.19 -6.42 -15.38
C VAL A 61 -6.09 -7.12 -14.03
N LEU A 62 -7.24 -7.39 -13.41
CA LEU A 62 -7.30 -8.22 -12.22
C LEU A 62 -7.32 -9.69 -12.64
N SER A 63 -6.20 -10.38 -12.47
CA SER A 63 -6.17 -11.83 -12.64
C SER A 63 -6.58 -12.50 -11.33
N SER A 64 -7.65 -13.29 -11.37
CA SER A 64 -7.96 -14.19 -10.28
C SER A 64 -7.07 -15.43 -10.39
N LEU A 65 -6.48 -15.90 -9.29
CA LEU A 65 -5.67 -17.11 -9.20
C LEU A 65 -6.38 -18.39 -9.70
N ARG A 66 -7.66 -18.32 -10.02
CA ARG A 66 -8.50 -19.42 -10.54
C ARG A 66 -8.87 -19.29 -12.03
N SER A 67 -8.47 -18.24 -12.71
CA SER A 67 -8.83 -18.02 -14.10
C SER A 67 -7.60 -17.63 -14.91
N GLU A 68 -7.15 -18.54 -15.77
CA GLU A 68 -6.05 -18.31 -16.73
C GLU A 68 -6.39 -17.31 -17.85
N LYS A 69 -7.56 -16.69 -17.82
CA LYS A 69 -7.98 -15.69 -18.81
C LYS A 69 -8.00 -14.32 -18.19
N PRO A 70 -7.34 -13.31 -18.80
CA PRO A 70 -7.48 -11.93 -18.38
C PRO A 70 -8.95 -11.52 -18.55
N GLN A 71 -9.65 -11.36 -17.45
CA GLN A 71 -11.00 -10.81 -17.44
C GLN A 71 -10.86 -9.34 -17.05
N GLY A 72 -11.32 -8.43 -17.91
CA GLY A 72 -11.60 -7.07 -17.49
C GLY A 72 -12.45 -7.11 -16.22
N LEU A 73 -12.44 -6.02 -15.42
CA LEU A 73 -13.09 -5.92 -14.11
C LEU A 73 -14.60 -6.19 -14.18
N HIS A 74 -14.97 -7.38 -14.63
CA HIS A 74 -16.32 -7.92 -14.61
C HIS A 74 -16.41 -8.87 -13.43
N TYR A 75 -16.62 -8.30 -12.26
CA TYR A 75 -16.79 -9.08 -11.06
C TYR A 75 -18.24 -9.57 -10.96
N ALA A 76 -18.45 -10.86 -11.10
CA ALA A 76 -19.70 -11.48 -10.69
C ALA A 76 -19.63 -11.69 -9.17
N ILE A 77 -20.29 -10.81 -8.42
CA ILE A 77 -20.45 -10.97 -6.97
C ILE A 77 -21.25 -12.26 -6.75
N PRO A 78 -20.74 -13.26 -6.00
CA PRO A 78 -21.53 -14.42 -5.67
C PRO A 78 -22.71 -13.97 -4.79
N VAL A 79 -23.89 -14.01 -5.37
CA VAL A 79 -25.13 -13.65 -4.70
C VAL A 79 -25.75 -14.89 -4.09
N PRO A 80 -26.31 -14.85 -2.87
CA PRO A 80 -27.07 -15.96 -2.31
C PRO A 80 -28.14 -16.42 -3.30
N ARG A 81 -28.37 -17.75 -3.38
CA ARG A 81 -29.35 -18.33 -4.31
C ARG A 81 -30.69 -17.59 -4.27
N GLY A 82 -31.04 -16.95 -5.39
CA GLY A 82 -32.31 -16.23 -5.54
C GLY A 82 -32.21 -14.71 -5.74
N GLN A 83 -31.01 -14.12 -5.68
CA GLN A 83 -30.82 -12.70 -5.99
C GLN A 83 -30.12 -12.53 -7.35
N PRO A 84 -30.40 -11.43 -8.09
CA PRO A 84 -29.76 -11.16 -9.37
C PRO A 84 -28.24 -10.95 -9.20
N SER A 85 -27.45 -11.57 -10.05
CA SER A 85 -26.01 -11.33 -10.07
C SER A 85 -25.75 -9.94 -10.67
N TYR A 86 -25.09 -9.08 -9.91
CA TYR A 86 -24.70 -7.76 -10.40
C TYR A 86 -23.35 -7.86 -11.11
N LYS A 87 -23.30 -7.39 -12.35
CA LYS A 87 -22.04 -7.15 -13.05
C LYS A 87 -21.69 -5.67 -12.86
N LEU A 88 -20.69 -5.39 -12.04
CA LEU A 88 -20.17 -4.05 -11.84
C LEU A 88 -18.97 -3.85 -12.77
N SER A 89 -18.94 -2.74 -13.48
CA SER A 89 -17.76 -2.26 -14.21
C SER A 89 -17.43 -0.85 -13.78
N ILE A 90 -16.14 -0.49 -13.79
CA ILE A 90 -15.73 0.89 -13.57
C ILE A 90 -16.28 1.71 -14.74
N SER A 91 -16.89 2.85 -14.43
CA SER A 91 -17.48 3.72 -15.45
C SER A 91 -16.38 4.32 -16.32
N THR A 92 -16.53 4.20 -17.63
CA THR A 92 -15.65 4.84 -18.63
C THR A 92 -16.15 6.20 -19.09
N GLN A 93 -17.23 6.71 -18.50
CA GLN A 93 -17.77 8.02 -18.85
C GLN A 93 -16.82 9.13 -18.41
N PRO A 94 -16.58 10.16 -19.24
CA PRO A 94 -15.64 11.24 -18.90
C PRO A 94 -16.10 12.09 -17.69
N THR A 95 -17.38 12.02 -17.33
CA THR A 95 -17.96 12.71 -16.17
C THR A 95 -17.99 11.84 -14.91
N ALA A 96 -17.61 10.57 -15.01
CA ALA A 96 -17.61 9.68 -13.85
C ALA A 96 -16.45 10.03 -12.89
N PRO A 97 -16.66 9.92 -11.56
CA PRO A 97 -15.60 10.07 -10.60
C PRO A 97 -14.48 9.04 -10.83
N THR A 98 -13.24 9.49 -10.80
CA THR A 98 -12.07 8.62 -10.94
C THR A 98 -11.75 7.92 -9.64
N LEU A 99 -11.39 6.64 -9.72
CA LEU A 99 -10.84 5.91 -8.60
C LEU A 99 -9.35 6.23 -8.48
N ALA A 100 -8.97 6.95 -7.43
CA ALA A 100 -7.58 7.29 -7.16
C ALA A 100 -6.96 6.25 -6.22
N LEU A 101 -5.74 5.80 -6.56
CA LEU A 101 -4.88 5.03 -5.67
C LEU A 101 -3.99 6.01 -4.90
N GLU A 102 -4.32 6.26 -3.63
CA GLU A 102 -3.58 7.22 -2.78
C GLU A 102 -2.11 6.82 -2.66
N GLN A 103 -1.83 5.54 -2.45
CA GLN A 103 -0.46 5.04 -2.35
C GLN A 103 0.37 5.32 -3.61
N LEU A 104 -0.24 5.20 -4.79
CA LEU A 104 0.43 5.49 -6.05
C LEU A 104 0.72 6.99 -6.21
N THR A 105 -0.23 7.83 -5.83
CA THR A 105 -0.06 9.28 -5.82
C THR A 105 1.05 9.69 -4.86
N THR A 106 1.05 9.16 -3.64
CA THR A 106 2.10 9.39 -2.63
C THR A 106 3.46 8.95 -3.15
N THR A 107 3.56 7.73 -3.69
CA THR A 107 4.82 7.22 -4.25
C THR A 107 5.37 8.12 -5.36
N ARG A 108 4.52 8.57 -6.28
CA ARG A 108 4.94 9.48 -7.37
C ARG A 108 5.38 10.83 -6.84
N THR A 109 4.68 11.39 -5.87
CA THR A 109 5.05 12.66 -5.22
C THR A 109 6.42 12.54 -4.54
N LEU A 110 6.68 11.45 -3.84
CA LEU A 110 7.95 11.20 -3.17
C LEU A 110 9.10 10.98 -4.18
N ILE A 111 8.86 10.28 -5.29
CA ILE A 111 9.86 10.12 -6.36
C ILE A 111 10.19 11.49 -6.98
N ASN A 112 9.20 12.35 -7.22
CA ASN A 112 9.45 13.69 -7.73
C ASN A 112 10.24 14.53 -6.70
N ALA A 113 9.88 14.45 -5.41
CA ALA A 113 10.66 15.10 -4.35
C ALA A 113 12.11 14.59 -4.30
N CYS A 114 12.35 13.29 -4.53
CA CYS A 114 13.70 12.75 -4.66
C CYS A 114 14.46 13.35 -5.84
N LEU A 115 13.81 13.50 -7.01
CA LEU A 115 14.41 14.12 -8.20
C LEU A 115 14.77 15.59 -7.92
N ASP A 116 13.87 16.33 -7.26
CA ASP A 116 14.12 17.72 -6.86
C ASP A 116 15.32 17.83 -5.89
N VAL A 117 15.42 16.91 -4.91
CA VAL A 117 16.55 16.84 -3.98
C VAL A 117 17.86 16.57 -4.72
N VAL A 118 17.87 15.61 -5.66
CA VAL A 118 19.06 15.30 -6.47
C VAL A 118 19.47 16.51 -7.31
N ASP A 119 18.51 17.16 -7.98
CA ASP A 119 18.78 18.35 -8.80
C ASP A 119 19.27 19.53 -7.95
N ALA A 120 18.65 19.79 -6.80
CA ALA A 120 19.13 20.82 -5.87
C ALA A 120 20.56 20.53 -5.39
N THR A 121 20.88 19.29 -5.07
CA THR A 121 22.21 18.89 -4.59
C THR A 121 23.29 19.08 -5.65
N ARG A 122 22.93 18.88 -6.92
CA ARG A 122 23.87 19.07 -8.05
C ARG A 122 23.98 20.53 -8.51
N TRP A 123 22.88 21.29 -8.46
CA TRP A 123 22.77 22.63 -9.05
C TRP A 123 23.14 23.78 -8.09
N THR A 124 22.76 23.67 -6.84
CA THR A 124 23.06 24.73 -5.84
C THR A 124 24.47 24.60 -5.26
N GLY A 125 25.21 23.76 -5.81
CA GLY A 125 26.43 23.11 -5.63
C GLY A 125 27.60 23.88 -5.12
N ASP A 126 27.65 24.16 -3.87
CA ASP A 126 28.93 23.99 -3.21
C ASP A 126 29.14 22.46 -3.05
N ALA A 127 29.67 21.83 -4.11
CA ALA A 127 29.99 20.39 -4.14
C ALA A 127 31.01 20.02 -3.04
N THR A 128 31.55 21.00 -2.32
CA THR A 128 32.50 20.84 -1.22
C THR A 128 31.84 20.95 0.16
N ASN A 129 30.57 21.38 0.23
CA ASN A 129 29.84 21.46 1.50
C ASN A 129 29.31 20.10 1.93
N ALA A 130 30.11 19.36 2.68
CA ALA A 130 29.79 18.01 3.15
C ALA A 130 28.54 17.96 4.02
N ASP A 131 28.30 18.96 4.88
CA ASP A 131 27.13 19.03 5.75
C ASP A 131 25.84 19.17 4.97
N PHE A 132 25.83 20.07 3.97
CA PHE A 132 24.69 20.22 3.07
C PHE A 132 24.40 18.91 2.31
N ILE A 133 25.43 18.32 1.70
CA ILE A 133 25.28 17.07 0.94
C ILE A 133 24.80 15.93 1.83
N SER A 134 25.33 15.78 3.04
CA SER A 134 24.87 14.78 4.02
C SER A 134 23.39 14.95 4.35
N GLY A 135 22.93 16.18 4.59
CA GLY A 135 21.52 16.50 4.82
C GLY A 135 20.63 16.13 3.64
N GLN A 136 21.07 16.42 2.40
CA GLN A 136 20.33 16.08 1.19
C GLN A 136 20.26 14.57 0.95
N ILE A 137 21.35 13.84 1.18
CA ILE A 137 21.38 12.37 1.05
C ILE A 137 20.46 11.72 2.09
N ARG A 138 20.39 12.26 3.31
CA ARG A 138 19.46 11.79 4.33
C ARG A 138 18.01 11.98 3.90
N LEU A 139 17.65 13.18 3.43
CA LEU A 139 16.31 13.46 2.92
C LEU A 139 15.93 12.56 1.74
N LEU A 140 16.88 12.34 0.83
CA LEU A 140 16.71 11.41 -0.29
C LEU A 140 16.43 10.00 0.17
N HIS A 141 17.17 9.52 1.18
CA HIS A 141 16.98 8.20 1.78
C HIS A 141 15.60 8.05 2.42
N GLU A 142 15.18 9.03 3.22
CA GLU A 142 13.88 9.07 3.89
C GLU A 142 12.73 9.03 2.86
N ASN A 143 12.79 9.87 1.82
CA ASN A 143 11.77 9.88 0.76
C ASN A 143 11.69 8.55 -0.01
N ILE A 144 12.82 7.91 -0.31
CA ILE A 144 12.83 6.60 -0.97
C ILE A 144 12.24 5.53 -0.07
N GLN A 145 12.55 5.54 1.23
CA GLN A 145 11.98 4.60 2.20
C GLN A 145 10.47 4.75 2.30
N GLU A 146 9.98 5.99 2.36
CA GLU A 146 8.55 6.28 2.42
C GLU A 146 7.83 5.88 1.13
N ALA A 147 8.42 6.17 -0.04
CA ALA A 147 7.88 5.75 -1.33
C ALA A 147 7.75 4.22 -1.43
N LYS A 148 8.76 3.49 -0.96
CA LYS A 148 8.76 2.04 -0.89
C LYS A 148 7.74 1.51 0.13
N ALA A 149 7.59 2.17 1.28
CA ALA A 149 6.59 1.83 2.28
C ALA A 149 5.15 2.01 1.74
N ALA A 150 4.90 3.06 0.95
CA ALA A 150 3.62 3.28 0.28
C ALA A 150 3.27 2.13 -0.69
N LEU A 151 4.24 1.63 -1.47
CA LEU A 151 4.05 0.45 -2.34
C LEU A 151 3.88 -0.86 -1.55
N LYS A 152 4.36 -0.93 -0.31
CA LYS A 152 4.06 -2.04 0.61
C LYS A 152 2.66 -1.98 1.19
N GLY A 153 1.96 -0.87 1.04
CA GLY A 153 0.61 -0.67 1.54
C GLY A 153 0.51 0.19 2.78
N TRP A 154 1.63 0.75 3.24
CA TRP A 154 1.65 1.67 4.38
C TRP A 154 1.69 3.12 3.90
N THR A 155 0.75 3.94 4.40
CA THR A 155 0.78 5.40 4.23
C THR A 155 0.43 6.05 5.58
N PRO A 156 1.02 7.20 5.93
CA PRO A 156 0.71 7.89 7.18
C PRO A 156 -0.76 8.26 7.33
N SER A 157 -1.43 8.48 6.20
CA SER A 157 -2.85 8.86 6.09
C SER A 157 -3.74 7.73 5.61
N GLN A 158 -3.39 6.46 5.93
CA GLN A 158 -4.15 5.31 5.43
C GLN A 158 -5.62 5.41 5.85
N LYS A 159 -6.46 5.73 4.88
CA LYS A 159 -7.90 5.78 5.06
C LYS A 159 -8.46 4.36 5.11
N LEU A 160 -9.29 4.13 6.10
CA LEU A 160 -9.99 2.86 6.23
C LEU A 160 -11.20 2.84 5.27
N TRP A 161 -11.59 1.67 4.81
CA TRP A 161 -12.64 1.50 3.79
C TRP A 161 -13.99 2.11 4.19
N TYR A 162 -14.24 2.28 5.47
CA TYR A 162 -15.47 2.86 6.00
C TYR A 162 -15.39 4.38 6.18
N ASP A 163 -14.17 4.96 6.27
CA ASP A 163 -13.95 6.40 6.43
C ASP A 163 -14.01 7.15 5.09
N ASP A 164 -13.58 6.49 4.00
CA ASP A 164 -13.55 7.08 2.66
C ASP A 164 -14.29 6.19 1.65
N PRO A 165 -15.62 6.18 1.69
CA PRO A 165 -16.42 5.37 0.80
C PRO A 165 -16.33 5.87 -0.65
N VAL A 166 -16.10 4.95 -1.57
CA VAL A 166 -16.06 5.25 -3.01
C VAL A 166 -17.40 5.78 -3.49
N ASP A 167 -17.37 6.77 -4.39
CA ASP A 167 -18.58 7.31 -5.04
C ASP A 167 -19.26 6.21 -5.87
N PRO A 168 -20.54 5.91 -5.61
CA PRO A 168 -21.29 4.92 -6.41
C PRO A 168 -21.31 5.20 -7.90
N ALA A 169 -21.22 6.47 -8.31
CA ALA A 169 -21.23 6.88 -9.71
C ALA A 169 -19.94 6.52 -10.48
N ALA A 170 -18.89 6.10 -9.76
CA ALA A 170 -17.68 5.57 -10.38
C ALA A 170 -17.90 4.21 -11.07
N PHE A 171 -19.09 3.60 -10.90
CA PHE A 171 -19.43 2.30 -11.47
C PHE A 171 -20.62 2.34 -12.40
N THR A 172 -20.67 1.39 -13.33
CA THR A 172 -21.82 1.17 -14.20
C THR A 172 -22.24 -0.31 -14.12
N PRO A 173 -23.45 -0.65 -13.63
CA PRO A 173 -24.38 0.25 -12.93
C PRO A 173 -23.81 0.84 -11.64
N ALA A 174 -24.43 1.88 -11.09
CA ALA A 174 -23.96 2.50 -9.85
C ALA A 174 -23.83 1.48 -8.70
N LEU A 175 -22.80 1.65 -7.86
CA LEU A 175 -22.53 0.76 -6.75
C LEU A 175 -23.72 0.71 -5.78
N PRO A 176 -24.32 -0.47 -5.52
CA PRO A 176 -25.42 -0.60 -4.56
C PRO A 176 -25.04 -0.15 -3.14
N ALA A 177 -25.99 0.41 -2.39
CA ALA A 177 -25.73 0.94 -1.06
C ALA A 177 -25.27 -0.11 -0.04
N ASN A 178 -25.62 -1.38 -0.27
CA ASN A 178 -25.20 -2.51 0.55
C ASN A 178 -23.86 -3.12 0.15
N LEU A 179 -23.11 -2.48 -0.75
CA LEU A 179 -21.78 -2.89 -1.16
C LEU A 179 -20.76 -1.79 -0.85
N SER A 180 -19.62 -2.22 -0.32
CA SER A 180 -18.42 -1.39 -0.20
C SER A 180 -17.35 -1.92 -1.15
N PHE A 181 -16.72 -1.01 -1.86
CA PHE A 181 -15.58 -1.27 -2.72
C PHE A 181 -14.37 -0.50 -2.18
N HIS A 182 -13.24 -1.18 -2.05
CA HIS A 182 -12.01 -0.55 -1.60
C HIS A 182 -10.84 -1.05 -2.45
N LEU A 183 -10.08 -0.12 -2.98
CA LEU A 183 -8.93 -0.35 -3.84
C LEU A 183 -7.68 0.18 -3.14
N CYS A 184 -6.65 -0.66 -3.02
CA CYS A 184 -5.38 -0.26 -2.41
C CYS A 184 -4.21 -1.03 -3.04
N ILE A 185 -2.99 -0.57 -2.76
CA ILE A 185 -1.76 -1.30 -3.08
C ILE A 185 -1.26 -1.97 -1.79
N SER A 186 -0.81 -3.21 -1.91
CA SER A 186 -0.12 -3.92 -0.85
C SER A 186 0.90 -4.87 -1.45
N GLU A 187 2.14 -4.85 -0.96
CA GLU A 187 3.27 -5.64 -1.46
C GLU A 187 3.46 -5.54 -2.99
N ALA A 188 3.35 -4.31 -3.51
CA ALA A 188 3.41 -4.00 -4.94
C ALA A 188 2.37 -4.73 -5.80
N ALA A 189 1.28 -5.20 -5.19
CA ALA A 189 0.11 -5.74 -5.86
C ALA A 189 -1.10 -4.83 -5.66
N VAL A 190 -2.00 -4.82 -6.61
CA VAL A 190 -3.28 -4.11 -6.48
C VAL A 190 -4.28 -5.03 -5.80
N LEU A 191 -4.82 -4.58 -4.68
CA LEU A 191 -5.84 -5.27 -3.92
C LEU A 191 -7.19 -4.61 -4.12
N VAL A 192 -8.19 -5.44 -4.44
CA VAL A 192 -9.60 -5.05 -4.45
C VAL A 192 -10.31 -5.81 -3.34
N HIS A 193 -10.93 -5.07 -2.46
CA HIS A 193 -11.84 -5.60 -1.47
C HIS A 193 -13.27 -5.21 -1.79
N VAL A 194 -14.15 -6.19 -1.89
CA VAL A 194 -15.60 -5.99 -2.01
C VAL A 194 -16.26 -6.58 -0.77
N ARG A 195 -17.08 -5.77 -0.09
CA ARG A 195 -17.79 -6.17 1.11
C ARG A 195 -19.29 -6.04 0.89
N THR A 196 -20.04 -7.05 1.31
CA THR A 196 -21.50 -6.98 1.43
C THR A 196 -21.84 -6.50 2.84
N LEU A 197 -22.61 -5.43 2.93
CA LEU A 197 -22.95 -4.75 4.18
C LEU A 197 -24.39 -5.04 4.57
N GLU A 198 -24.62 -5.22 5.86
CA GLU A 198 -25.93 -5.37 6.49
C GLU A 198 -26.09 -4.33 7.60
N ALA A 199 -27.16 -3.51 7.54
CA ALA A 199 -27.42 -2.51 8.55
C ALA A 199 -27.80 -3.17 9.89
N THR A 200 -27.13 -2.78 10.97
CA THR A 200 -27.37 -3.36 12.32
C THR A 200 -28.70 -2.91 12.93
N GLY A 201 -29.25 -1.79 12.45
CA GLY A 201 -30.52 -1.23 12.93
C GLY A 201 -31.79 -1.78 12.28
N SER A 202 -31.67 -2.62 11.24
CA SER A 202 -32.83 -3.20 10.56
C SER A 202 -33.26 -4.53 11.18
N ASN A 203 -33.54 -4.55 12.47
CA ASN A 203 -34.49 -5.52 13.04
C ASN A 203 -35.90 -5.21 12.51
N THR A 204 -36.09 -5.15 11.20
CA THR A 204 -37.40 -5.38 10.63
C THR A 204 -37.63 -6.88 10.68
N GLY A 205 -37.86 -7.36 11.91
CA GLY A 205 -38.75 -8.47 12.07
C GLY A 205 -40.06 -8.08 11.37
N THR A 206 -40.24 -8.54 10.15
CA THR A 206 -41.56 -8.72 9.56
C THR A 206 -42.25 -9.76 10.40
N SER A 207 -42.66 -9.34 11.59
CA SER A 207 -43.79 -9.97 12.24
C SER A 207 -44.99 -9.59 11.37
N THR A 208 -45.31 -10.42 10.38
CA THR A 208 -46.65 -10.52 9.84
C THR A 208 -47.58 -10.65 11.06
N PRO A 209 -48.55 -9.76 11.22
CA PRO A 209 -49.58 -9.94 12.26
C PRO A 209 -50.42 -11.14 11.85
N HIS A 210 -50.02 -12.33 12.27
CA HIS A 210 -50.94 -13.46 12.29
C HIS A 210 -52.02 -13.11 13.33
N SER A 211 -53.20 -12.85 12.81
CA SER A 211 -54.42 -12.76 13.55
C SER A 211 -54.52 -13.94 14.50
N VAL A 212 -54.34 -13.71 15.78
CA VAL A 212 -54.51 -14.72 16.83
C VAL A 212 -56.02 -14.92 17.01
N SER A 213 -56.56 -15.95 16.43
CA SER A 213 -57.81 -16.51 16.86
C SER A 213 -57.54 -17.14 18.22
N ALA A 214 -58.14 -16.56 19.25
CA ALA A 214 -58.07 -17.04 20.63
C ALA A 214 -58.82 -18.35 20.76
N ASN A 215 -58.09 -19.44 21.06
CA ASN A 215 -58.67 -20.63 21.65
C ASN A 215 -58.04 -20.85 23.04
N PRO A 216 -58.80 -20.84 24.13
CA PRO A 216 -58.28 -21.04 25.48
C PRO A 216 -58.14 -22.51 25.79
N GLY A 217 -56.94 -22.99 25.99
CA GLY A 217 -56.73 -24.29 26.59
C GLY A 217 -55.60 -25.11 25.97
N SER A 218 -54.36 -24.79 26.32
CA SER A 218 -53.31 -25.80 26.31
C SER A 218 -52.08 -25.31 27.08
N VAL A 219 -51.69 -26.12 28.03
CA VAL A 219 -50.57 -25.96 28.98
C VAL A 219 -49.25 -25.74 28.31
N ALA A 220 -48.44 -24.82 28.86
CA ALA A 220 -47.10 -24.45 28.43
C ALA A 220 -46.13 -25.64 28.47
N ALA A 221 -45.61 -26.00 27.32
CA ALA A 221 -44.40 -26.81 27.20
C ALA A 221 -43.19 -25.87 26.92
N PRO A 222 -42.01 -26.14 27.47
CA PRO A 222 -40.85 -25.28 27.30
C PRO A 222 -40.40 -25.30 25.83
N SER A 223 -40.30 -24.10 25.24
CA SER A 223 -39.81 -23.90 23.87
C SER A 223 -38.33 -24.26 23.79
N TYR A 224 -38.05 -25.43 23.33
CA TYR A 224 -36.73 -25.76 22.77
C TYR A 224 -36.54 -24.93 21.49
N THR A 225 -35.53 -24.07 21.49
CA THR A 225 -35.06 -23.39 20.30
C THR A 225 -34.73 -24.44 19.25
N GLY A 226 -35.61 -24.57 18.27
CA GLY A 226 -35.52 -25.54 17.21
C GLY A 226 -34.31 -25.27 16.32
N PHE A 227 -33.23 -25.96 16.56
CA PHE A 227 -32.20 -26.18 15.54
C PHE A 227 -32.85 -26.99 14.41
N SER A 228 -33.07 -26.32 13.28
CA SER A 228 -33.63 -26.94 12.09
C SER A 228 -32.79 -28.15 11.67
N ILE A 229 -33.43 -29.30 11.52
CA ILE A 229 -32.80 -30.52 10.99
C ILE A 229 -32.19 -30.25 9.61
N ARG A 230 -32.68 -29.26 8.91
CA ARG A 230 -32.19 -28.75 7.62
C ARG A 230 -30.80 -28.15 7.70
N ASP A 231 -30.45 -27.48 8.79
CA ASP A 231 -29.11 -26.87 9.02
C ASP A 231 -28.08 -27.96 9.38
N ARG A 232 -28.52 -29.02 10.07
CA ARG A 232 -27.66 -30.19 10.34
C ARG A 232 -27.36 -31.01 9.08
N LEU A 233 -28.34 -31.17 8.19
CA LEU A 233 -28.13 -31.91 6.95
C LEU A 233 -27.28 -31.14 5.93
N ALA A 234 -27.38 -29.82 5.89
CA ALA A 234 -26.52 -28.95 5.07
C ALA A 234 -25.04 -29.01 5.50
N GLY A 235 -24.78 -29.16 6.79
CA GLY A 235 -23.43 -29.32 7.34
C GLY A 235 -22.77 -30.67 7.03
N VAL A 236 -23.57 -31.75 6.79
CA VAL A 236 -23.06 -33.09 6.53
C VAL A 236 -22.93 -33.39 5.02
N LEU A 237 -23.69 -32.72 4.16
CA LEU A 237 -23.70 -32.88 2.72
C LEU A 237 -22.91 -31.85 1.92
N GLY A 238 -21.79 -31.33 2.50
CA GLY A 238 -20.87 -30.46 1.76
C GLY A 238 -21.37 -29.03 1.57
N GLY A 239 -22.18 -28.53 2.47
CA GLY A 239 -22.45 -27.11 2.63
C GLY A 239 -21.14 -26.40 2.98
N GLY A 240 -20.54 -25.69 2.04
CA GLY A 240 -19.29 -24.98 2.24
C GLY A 240 -19.34 -24.17 3.54
N LYS A 241 -18.41 -24.43 4.46
CA LYS A 241 -18.17 -23.59 5.63
C LYS A 241 -18.06 -22.16 5.10
N GLN A 242 -18.99 -21.30 5.48
CA GLN A 242 -18.83 -19.88 5.29
C GLN A 242 -17.50 -19.52 5.95
N VAL A 243 -16.51 -19.15 5.16
CA VAL A 243 -15.21 -18.76 5.68
C VAL A 243 -15.48 -17.48 6.45
N VAL A 244 -15.44 -17.59 7.78
CA VAL A 244 -15.60 -16.44 8.67
C VAL A 244 -14.39 -15.53 8.41
N HIS A 245 -14.63 -14.37 7.80
CA HIS A 245 -13.60 -13.36 7.56
C HIS A 245 -13.32 -12.57 8.85
N ASP A 246 -12.17 -11.90 8.88
CA ASP A 246 -11.67 -11.12 10.01
C ASP A 246 -12.66 -10.05 10.54
N GLU A 247 -13.45 -9.43 9.65
CA GLU A 247 -14.40 -8.34 9.96
C GLU A 247 -15.84 -8.83 10.31
N ALA A 248 -16.09 -10.14 10.41
CA ALA A 248 -17.46 -10.68 10.54
C ALA A 248 -18.18 -10.31 11.83
N HIS A 249 -17.43 -10.00 12.89
CA HIS A 249 -17.95 -9.71 14.23
C HIS A 249 -17.90 -8.22 14.58
N GLU A 250 -17.36 -7.39 13.71
CA GLU A 250 -17.17 -5.97 13.93
C GLU A 250 -18.35 -5.16 13.38
N VAL A 251 -18.63 -4.04 14.04
CA VAL A 251 -19.62 -3.06 13.60
C VAL A 251 -18.88 -1.80 13.16
N PHE A 252 -19.18 -1.33 11.97
CA PHE A 252 -18.54 -0.16 11.36
C PHE A 252 -19.57 0.92 11.11
N VAL A 253 -19.13 2.18 11.10
CA VAL A 253 -19.96 3.29 10.65
C VAL A 253 -19.63 3.57 9.18
N TYR A 254 -20.51 3.22 8.26
CA TYR A 254 -20.34 3.43 6.84
C TYR A 254 -21.41 4.37 6.30
N LYS A 255 -21.03 5.48 5.71
CA LYS A 255 -21.95 6.53 5.22
C LYS A 255 -22.97 6.97 6.28
N GLY A 256 -22.55 7.04 7.54
CA GLY A 256 -23.40 7.46 8.67
C GLY A 256 -24.36 6.40 9.20
N GLN A 257 -24.26 5.15 8.76
CA GLN A 257 -25.05 4.01 9.22
C GLN A 257 -24.17 2.96 9.88
N GLU A 258 -24.64 2.35 10.96
CA GLU A 258 -23.99 1.18 11.55
C GLU A 258 -24.26 -0.03 10.70
N VAL A 259 -23.17 -0.68 10.25
CA VAL A 259 -23.19 -1.83 9.36
C VAL A 259 -22.30 -2.95 9.88
N ARG A 260 -22.65 -4.18 9.52
CA ARG A 260 -21.78 -5.36 9.65
C ARG A 260 -21.38 -5.88 8.28
N VAL A 261 -20.18 -6.41 8.18
CA VAL A 261 -19.71 -7.07 6.97
C VAL A 261 -20.22 -8.51 6.96
N LYS A 262 -21.12 -8.82 6.03
CA LYS A 262 -21.67 -10.15 5.86
C LYS A 262 -20.75 -11.08 5.09
N GLU A 263 -20.20 -10.56 4.00
CA GLU A 263 -19.27 -11.27 3.13
C GLU A 263 -18.15 -10.33 2.71
N LYS A 264 -16.92 -10.84 2.65
CA LYS A 264 -15.73 -10.12 2.20
C LYS A 264 -15.05 -10.91 1.09
N VAL A 265 -14.88 -10.29 -0.04
CA VAL A 265 -14.15 -10.84 -1.17
C VAL A 265 -12.89 -10.02 -1.37
N ARG A 266 -11.76 -10.69 -1.47
CA ARG A 266 -10.46 -10.11 -1.78
C ARG A 266 -9.98 -10.63 -3.12
N VAL A 267 -9.62 -9.72 -4.00
CA VAL A 267 -8.96 -10.02 -5.27
C VAL A 267 -7.62 -9.31 -5.28
N GLU A 268 -6.59 -10.04 -5.65
CA GLU A 268 -5.23 -9.54 -5.75
C GLU A 268 -4.75 -9.66 -7.19
N SER A 269 -4.18 -8.58 -7.72
CA SER A 269 -3.57 -8.56 -9.03
C SER A 269 -2.13 -8.06 -8.92
N GLN A 270 -1.21 -8.90 -9.32
CA GLN A 270 0.19 -8.52 -9.42
C GLN A 270 0.39 -7.65 -10.67
N ASP A 271 0.96 -6.47 -10.47
CA ASP A 271 1.30 -5.56 -11.55
C ASP A 271 2.82 -5.56 -11.77
N PRO A 272 3.31 -5.94 -12.95
CA PRO A 272 4.74 -6.00 -13.24
C PRO A 272 5.45 -4.65 -13.06
N SER A 273 4.78 -3.54 -13.36
CA SER A 273 5.35 -2.19 -13.23
C SER A 273 5.52 -1.80 -11.77
N LEU A 274 4.53 -2.11 -10.90
CA LEU A 274 4.64 -1.88 -9.46
C LEU A 274 5.75 -2.73 -8.84
N MET A 275 5.84 -4.01 -9.22
CA MET A 275 6.89 -4.91 -8.74
C MET A 275 8.27 -4.43 -9.18
N ALA A 276 8.43 -4.01 -10.44
CA ALA A 276 9.68 -3.47 -10.96
C ALA A 276 10.07 -2.17 -10.26
N ALA A 277 9.11 -1.25 -10.06
CA ALA A 277 9.33 0.00 -9.34
C ALA A 277 9.76 -0.25 -7.89
N MET A 278 9.09 -1.17 -7.18
CA MET A 278 9.44 -1.53 -5.81
C MET A 278 10.85 -2.14 -5.71
N ALA A 279 11.20 -3.05 -6.61
CA ALA A 279 12.53 -3.66 -6.66
C ALA A 279 13.62 -2.60 -6.92
N LYS A 280 13.35 -1.67 -7.85
CA LYS A 280 14.25 -0.58 -8.21
C LYS A 280 14.41 0.41 -7.06
N LEU A 281 13.33 0.84 -6.41
CA LEU A 281 13.40 1.68 -5.21
C LEU A 281 14.20 1.00 -4.10
N GLY A 282 14.08 -0.31 -3.91
CA GLY A 282 14.90 -1.05 -2.96
C GLY A 282 16.39 -1.10 -3.32
N ALA A 283 16.75 -1.08 -4.61
CA ALA A 283 18.13 -0.96 -5.05
C ALA A 283 18.68 0.47 -4.83
N LEU A 284 17.89 1.48 -5.16
CA LEU A 284 18.24 2.89 -4.95
C LEU A 284 18.43 3.20 -3.46
N GLU A 285 17.54 2.71 -2.59
CA GLU A 285 17.66 2.83 -1.12
C GLU A 285 19.01 2.30 -0.63
N ARG A 286 19.40 1.10 -1.07
CA ARG A 286 20.70 0.52 -0.68
C ARG A 286 21.87 1.37 -1.15
N ASN A 287 21.82 1.89 -2.37
CA ASN A 287 22.87 2.75 -2.90
C ASN A 287 22.99 4.05 -2.11
N VAL A 288 21.86 4.68 -1.77
CA VAL A 288 21.84 5.90 -0.96
C VAL A 288 22.34 5.63 0.47
N ALA A 289 21.94 4.51 1.07
CA ALA A 289 22.41 4.12 2.39
C ALA A 289 23.93 3.89 2.43
N LEU A 290 24.49 3.25 1.40
CA LEU A 290 25.94 3.08 1.27
C LEU A 290 26.65 4.42 1.08
N ALA A 291 26.13 5.30 0.23
CA ALA A 291 26.69 6.62 -0.01
C ALA A 291 26.66 7.49 1.27
N ARG A 292 25.53 7.47 2.02
CA ARG A 292 25.39 8.13 3.31
C ARG A 292 26.44 7.63 4.30
N ARG A 293 26.52 6.31 4.48
CA ARG A 293 27.46 5.70 5.41
C ARG A 293 28.91 6.05 5.09
N ALA A 294 29.30 5.99 3.80
CA ALA A 294 30.65 6.36 3.37
C ALA A 294 30.98 7.82 3.70
N LEU A 295 30.02 8.74 3.52
CA LEU A 295 30.19 10.14 3.87
C LEU A 295 30.28 10.34 5.39
N ASP A 296 29.40 9.70 6.17
CA ASP A 296 29.35 9.80 7.63
C ASP A 296 30.65 9.29 8.28
N VAL A 297 31.24 8.20 7.77
CA VAL A 297 32.56 7.67 8.20
C VAL A 297 33.65 8.75 8.07
N VAL A 298 33.76 9.36 6.88
CA VAL A 298 34.82 10.35 6.63
C VAL A 298 34.57 11.67 7.36
N MET A 299 33.30 11.98 7.67
CA MET A 299 32.93 13.12 8.51
C MET A 299 33.08 12.86 10.01
N GLY A 300 33.46 11.62 10.41
CA GLY A 300 33.62 11.24 11.82
C GLY A 300 32.31 11.14 12.58
N ARG A 301 31.17 10.87 11.90
CA ARG A 301 29.83 10.80 12.49
C ARG A 301 29.36 9.39 12.81
N ASP A 302 30.21 8.38 12.66
CA ASP A 302 29.86 6.95 12.84
C ASP A 302 29.40 6.55 14.25
N GLY A 303 29.35 7.45 15.21
CA GLY A 303 29.05 7.17 16.62
C GLY A 303 27.71 7.70 17.15
N GLU A 304 26.90 8.40 16.36
CA GLU A 304 25.72 9.11 16.90
C GLU A 304 24.37 8.39 16.68
N GLU A 305 24.32 7.28 15.93
CA GLU A 305 23.10 6.48 15.78
C GLU A 305 23.21 5.16 16.55
N GLY A 306 22.94 5.20 17.86
CA GLY A 306 22.79 4.07 18.76
C GLY A 306 21.40 4.08 19.40
#